data_fef7f6d2c55eef1ad10383d47017f8a9
#
_entry.id   fef7f6d2c55eef1ad10383d47017f8a9
#
_cell.length_a   1.000
_cell.length_b   1.000
_cell.length_c   1.000
_cell.angle_alpha   90.00
_cell.angle_beta   90.00
_cell.angle_gamma   90.00
#
_symmetry.space_group_name_H-M   'P 1'
#
loop_
_entity.id
_entity.type
_entity.pdbx_description
1 polymer ?
#
loop_
_entity_poly.entity_id
_entity_poly.type
_entity_poly.pdbx_seq_one_letter_code
_entity_poly.pdbx_strand_id
1 'polypeptide(L)' 'MSNIEVGAKVLVRHPYTDELVEGQVIAKGVTPIIGQSYYQVEIDKGSAALNLFDNEIIVCDE' A
#
# COMPACT_ATOMS: atom_id res chain seq x y z
N MET A 1 -15.44 2.07 4.71
CA MET A 1 -15.09 1.75 3.36
C MET A 1 -13.90 2.57 2.90
N SER A 2 -12.79 1.94 2.68
CA SER A 2 -11.60 2.68 2.31
C SER A 2 -11.47 2.71 0.80
N ASN A 3 -11.23 3.89 0.30
CA ASN A 3 -11.06 4.14 -1.13
C ASN A 3 -9.62 4.55 -1.34
N ILE A 4 -8.78 3.58 -1.59
CA ILE A 4 -7.36 3.84 -1.76
C ILE A 4 -7.12 4.11 -3.24
N GLU A 5 -6.50 5.26 -3.52
CA GLU A 5 -6.23 5.67 -4.89
C GLU A 5 -4.74 5.86 -5.09
N VAL A 6 -4.34 5.78 -6.36
CA VAL A 6 -2.95 6.04 -6.72
C VAL A 6 -2.60 7.47 -6.33
N GLY A 7 -1.46 7.63 -5.66
CA GLY A 7 -1.02 8.92 -5.14
C GLY A 7 -1.35 9.13 -3.69
N ALA A 8 -2.15 8.26 -3.09
CA ALA A 8 -2.54 8.42 -1.69
C ALA A 8 -1.36 8.08 -0.77
N LYS A 9 -1.28 8.80 0.34
CA LYS A 9 -0.29 8.49 1.38
C LYS A 9 -0.90 7.50 2.35
N VAL A 10 -0.14 6.47 2.68
CA VAL A 10 -0.60 5.39 3.53
C VAL A 10 0.51 5.00 4.48
N LEU A 11 0.14 4.26 5.52
CA LEU A 11 1.09 3.64 6.43
C LEU A 11 1.08 2.15 6.18
N VAL A 12 2.26 1.58 6.06
CA VAL A 12 2.40 0.15 5.82
C VAL A 12 3.49 -0.39 6.74
N ARG A 13 3.45 -1.70 6.96
CA ARG A 13 4.44 -2.34 7.82
C ARG A 13 5.67 -2.67 7.00
N HIS A 14 6.81 -2.19 7.48
CA HIS A 14 8.07 -2.44 6.80
C HIS A 14 8.40 -3.93 6.86
N PRO A 15 8.83 -4.54 5.75
CA PRO A 15 9.05 -5.99 5.72
C PRO A 15 10.21 -6.47 6.58
N TYR A 16 11.17 -5.61 6.86
CA TYR A 16 12.33 -6.01 7.64
C TYR A 16 12.28 -5.57 9.09
N THR A 17 11.77 -4.37 9.34
CA THR A 17 11.76 -3.81 10.69
C THR A 17 10.45 -4.03 11.42
N ASP A 18 9.39 -4.38 10.69
CA ASP A 18 8.06 -4.60 11.23
C ASP A 18 7.46 -3.34 11.85
N GLU A 19 7.98 -2.20 11.47
CA GLU A 19 7.47 -0.91 11.94
C GLU A 19 6.59 -0.28 10.88
N LEU A 20 5.67 0.56 11.33
CA LEU A 20 4.83 1.30 10.41
C LEU A 20 5.63 2.44 9.79
N VAL A 21 5.63 2.49 8.48
CA VAL A 21 6.34 3.52 7.74
C VAL A 21 5.39 4.15 6.74
N GLU A 22 5.68 5.39 6.39
CA GLU A 22 4.88 6.11 5.42
C GLU A 22 5.25 5.69 4.02
N GLY A 23 4.21 5.47 3.21
CA GLY A 23 4.42 5.12 1.82
C GLY A 23 3.42 5.83 0.94
N GLN A 24 3.56 5.64 -0.35
CA GLN A 24 2.68 6.24 -1.34
C GLN A 24 2.25 5.17 -2.32
N VAL A 25 0.94 5.14 -2.60
CA VAL A 25 0.39 4.20 -3.58
C VAL A 25 0.77 4.66 -4.97
N ILE A 26 1.46 3.80 -5.72
CA ILE A 26 1.91 4.14 -7.07
C ILE A 26 1.17 3.37 -8.14
N ALA A 27 0.50 2.28 -7.77
CA ALA A 27 -0.29 1.50 -8.72
C ALA A 27 -1.28 0.65 -7.95
N LYS A 28 -2.34 0.21 -8.65
CA LYS A 28 -3.30 -0.69 -8.06
C LYS A 28 -3.80 -1.64 -9.13
N GLY A 29 -4.32 -2.78 -8.68
CA GLY A 29 -4.84 -3.78 -9.60
C GLY A 29 -5.73 -4.76 -8.87
N VAL A 30 -6.17 -5.78 -9.61
CA VAL A 30 -7.05 -6.81 -9.08
C VAL A 30 -6.49 -8.16 -9.49
N THR A 31 -6.43 -9.08 -8.52
CA THR A 31 -5.97 -10.42 -8.83
C THR A 31 -6.96 -11.12 -9.76
N PRO A 32 -6.47 -11.87 -10.75
CA PRO A 32 -7.37 -12.36 -11.80
C PRO A 32 -8.32 -13.47 -11.36
N ILE A 33 -7.97 -14.25 -10.36
CA ILE A 33 -8.78 -15.42 -10.00
C ILE A 33 -9.82 -15.07 -8.95
N ILE A 34 -9.39 -14.46 -7.85
CA ILE A 34 -10.29 -14.16 -6.74
C ILE A 34 -10.81 -12.73 -6.77
N GLY A 35 -10.29 -11.90 -7.67
CA GLY A 35 -10.76 -10.53 -7.80
C GLY A 35 -10.45 -9.64 -6.62
N GLN A 36 -9.39 -9.93 -5.91
CA GLN A 36 -9.02 -9.16 -4.74
C GLN A 36 -8.15 -7.97 -5.13
N SER A 37 -8.50 -6.79 -4.61
CA SER A 37 -7.74 -5.58 -4.89
C SER A 37 -6.40 -5.61 -4.20
N TYR A 38 -5.38 -5.17 -4.91
CA TYR A 38 -4.04 -5.02 -4.31
C TYR A 38 -3.47 -3.68 -4.73
N TYR A 39 -2.47 -3.23 -4.00
CA TYR A 39 -1.87 -1.93 -4.21
C TYR A 39 -0.36 -2.06 -4.17
N GLN A 40 0.29 -1.33 -5.04
CA GLN A 40 1.75 -1.22 -5.01
C GLN A 40 2.10 0.07 -4.28
N VAL A 41 2.81 -0.07 -3.18
CA VAL A 41 3.14 1.06 -2.30
C VAL A 41 4.64 1.25 -2.29
N GLU A 42 5.06 2.46 -2.55
CA GLU A 42 6.46 2.84 -2.54
C GLU A 42 6.83 3.36 -1.16
N ILE A 43 7.92 2.86 -0.60
CA ILE A 43 8.41 3.28 0.70
C ILE A 43 9.88 3.72 0.57
N ASP A 44 10.40 4.32 1.63
CA ASP A 44 11.80 4.76 1.67
C ASP A 44 12.14 5.66 0.48
N LYS A 45 11.24 6.58 0.18
CA LYS A 45 11.44 7.57 -0.89
C LYS A 45 11.73 6.89 -2.24
N GLY A 46 11.09 5.76 -2.46
CA GLY A 46 11.19 5.08 -3.72
C GLY A 46 12.26 4.00 -3.80
N SER A 47 12.96 3.74 -2.69
CA SER A 47 14.00 2.71 -2.71
C SER A 47 13.41 1.30 -2.65
N ALA A 48 12.14 1.17 -2.27
CA ALA A 48 11.48 -0.12 -2.19
C ALA A 48 10.01 0.03 -2.54
N ALA A 49 9.43 -1.03 -3.09
CA ALA A 49 8.01 -1.05 -3.40
C ALA A 49 7.43 -2.37 -2.94
N LEU A 50 6.23 -2.32 -2.36
CA LEU A 50 5.56 -3.49 -1.81
C LEU A 50 4.22 -3.67 -2.48
N ASN A 51 3.85 -4.93 -2.73
CA ASN A 51 2.52 -5.28 -3.20
C ASN A 51 1.71 -5.74 -2.01
N LEU A 52 0.66 -5.01 -1.65
CA LEU A 52 -0.10 -5.25 -0.44
C LEU A 52 -1.59 -5.28 -0.76
N PHE A 53 -2.32 -6.06 0.03
CA PHE A 53 -3.78 -6.03 -0.02
C PHE A 53 -4.29 -4.91 0.86
N ASP A 54 -5.54 -4.53 0.66
CA ASP A 54 -6.09 -3.37 1.36
C ASP A 54 -6.10 -3.53 2.87
N ASN A 55 -6.19 -4.76 3.38
CA ASN A 55 -6.18 -4.99 4.82
C ASN A 55 -4.79 -4.82 5.44
N GLU A 56 -3.77 -4.68 4.61
CA GLU A 56 -2.41 -4.46 5.08
C GLU A 56 -2.00 -3.00 5.02
N ILE A 57 -2.91 -2.15 4.58
CA ILE A 57 -2.62 -0.73 4.36
C ILE A 57 -3.48 0.09 5.31
N ILE A 58 -2.85 1.03 5.99
CA ILE A 58 -3.54 1.97 6.85
C ILE A 58 -3.60 3.30 6.13
N VAL A 59 -4.80 3.74 5.78
CA VAL A 59 -4.96 5.00 5.06
C VAL A 59 -4.67 6.14 6.01
N CYS A 60 -3.81 7.03 5.55
CA CYS A 60 -3.46 8.22 6.32
C CYS A 60 -4.55 9.26 6.07
N ASP A 61 -5.45 9.37 7.00
CA ASP A 61 -6.60 10.25 6.86
C ASP A 61 -6.29 11.59 7.51
N GLU A 62 -6.33 12.61 6.71
CA GLU A 62 -6.03 13.97 7.18
C GLU A 62 -7.23 14.64 7.76
#